data_688be5e0504d227e8884e4491ed3c8be
#
_entry.id   688be5e0504d227e8884e4491ed3c8be
#
_cell.length_a   1.000
_cell.length_b   1.000
_cell.length_c   1.000
_cell.angle_alpha   90.00
_cell.angle_beta   90.00
_cell.angle_gamma   90.00
#
_symmetry.space_group_name_H-M   'P 1'
#
loop_
_entity.id
_entity.type
_entity.pdbx_description
1 polymer ?
#
loop_
_entity_poly.entity_id
_entity_poly.type
_entity_poly.pdbx_seq_one_letter_code
_entity_poly.pdbx_strand_id
1 'polypeptide(L)'
;MHLSELKAQPIAELITMGEALEIENVARLRKQELMFAIMKKRAKGGEQVFGDGVLEVLPDGFGFLRSIEASYMASTDDIYLSPSQIRRFNLHTGDNVEGEVRVPKDGERYFALVKVDRVNGVTPEESKHKIMFENLTALFPTQQFRLERDVKAEENITSRIIDLIAPIGKGQRALLVAQPKTGKTVMMQHIAHALVANHPEIHLIVLLVDERPEEVTEMLRTVRGEVISSTFDEPAARHVQVAEMVIERAKRLVELKKDVVILLDSITRLARAYNNVLPSSGKLLSGGVDANALQRPKRFFGAARNTEEAGTLTIIGTALVDTGSKMDEVIYEEFKGTGNCEIHLDRRMAEKRVYPSILINKSGTRREELLLKPEILQKSWILRKLLYPMDEIEAMEFILEKMKATKNNHDFFDMMRRGG
;
A
#
# COMPACT_ATOMS: atom_id res chain seq x y z
N MET A 1 6.00 -30.31 1.40
CA MET A 1 5.81 -29.42 0.21
C MET A 1 5.02 -28.19 0.63
N HIS A 2 5.40 -27.00 0.15
CA HIS A 2 4.74 -25.76 0.48
C HIS A 2 3.87 -25.25 -0.70
N LEU A 3 2.66 -24.77 -0.39
CA LEU A 3 1.72 -24.27 -1.41
C LEU A 3 2.31 -23.10 -2.22
N SER A 4 3.05 -22.21 -1.56
CA SER A 4 3.73 -21.07 -2.21
C SER A 4 4.76 -21.50 -3.25
N GLU A 5 5.45 -22.64 -3.04
CA GLU A 5 6.41 -23.19 -4.02
C GLU A 5 5.70 -23.61 -5.32
N LEU A 6 4.52 -24.23 -5.20
CA LEU A 6 3.72 -24.59 -6.38
C LEU A 6 3.17 -23.34 -7.10
N LYS A 7 2.78 -22.32 -6.36
CA LYS A 7 2.28 -21.07 -6.94
C LYS A 7 3.34 -20.37 -7.78
N ALA A 8 4.61 -20.44 -7.37
CA ALA A 8 5.72 -19.81 -8.08
C ALA A 8 6.08 -20.53 -9.40
N GLN A 9 5.64 -21.78 -9.60
CA GLN A 9 5.99 -22.55 -10.79
C GLN A 9 5.17 -22.14 -12.03
N PRO A 10 5.80 -22.16 -13.22
CA PRO A 10 5.11 -22.01 -14.50
C PRO A 10 4.06 -23.10 -14.70
N ILE A 11 2.97 -22.79 -15.42
CA ILE A 11 1.91 -23.76 -15.68
C ILE A 11 2.39 -25.02 -16.41
N ALA A 12 3.40 -24.90 -17.27
CA ALA A 12 4.01 -26.04 -17.99
C ALA A 12 4.65 -27.06 -17.03
N GLU A 13 5.35 -26.58 -16.00
CA GLU A 13 5.96 -27.45 -14.98
C GLU A 13 4.91 -28.14 -14.12
N LEU A 14 3.85 -27.40 -13.78
CA LEU A 14 2.70 -27.96 -13.04
C LEU A 14 1.97 -29.05 -13.84
N ILE A 15 1.84 -28.89 -15.16
CA ILE A 15 1.28 -29.92 -16.06
C ILE A 15 2.15 -31.17 -16.02
N THR A 16 3.48 -31.04 -16.19
CA THR A 16 4.41 -32.17 -16.11
C THR A 16 4.35 -32.88 -14.77
N MET A 17 4.26 -32.14 -13.67
CA MET A 17 4.06 -32.71 -12.33
C MET A 17 2.71 -33.45 -12.20
N GLY A 18 1.66 -32.88 -12.76
CA GLY A 18 0.31 -33.50 -12.73
C GLY A 18 0.27 -34.80 -13.52
N GLU A 19 0.91 -34.86 -14.68
CA GLU A 19 1.07 -36.08 -15.51
C GLU A 19 1.86 -37.14 -14.76
N ALA A 20 2.99 -36.78 -14.15
CA ALA A 20 3.79 -37.69 -13.34
C ALA A 20 3.04 -38.26 -12.12
N LEU A 21 2.03 -37.57 -11.63
CA LEU A 21 1.16 -37.98 -10.53
C LEU A 21 -0.13 -38.69 -11.02
N GLU A 22 -0.23 -38.99 -12.32
CA GLU A 22 -1.41 -39.64 -12.93
C GLU A 22 -2.73 -38.90 -12.64
N ILE A 23 -2.70 -37.56 -12.76
CA ILE A 23 -3.91 -36.73 -12.64
C ILE A 23 -4.62 -36.69 -13.98
N GLU A 24 -5.90 -36.97 -14.02
CA GLU A 24 -6.69 -36.98 -15.24
C GLU A 24 -6.93 -35.54 -15.75
N ASN A 25 -6.94 -35.38 -17.08
CA ASN A 25 -7.28 -34.12 -17.78
C ASN A 25 -6.43 -32.90 -17.39
N VAL A 26 -5.18 -33.08 -17.02
CA VAL A 26 -4.25 -32.05 -16.55
C VAL A 26 -4.22 -30.81 -17.44
N ALA A 27 -4.20 -30.97 -18.78
CA ALA A 27 -4.14 -29.88 -19.74
C ALA A 27 -5.42 -29.00 -19.82
N ARG A 28 -6.53 -29.46 -19.25
CA ARG A 28 -7.82 -28.73 -19.22
C ARG A 28 -8.07 -28.01 -17.91
N LEU A 29 -7.30 -28.33 -16.86
CA LEU A 29 -7.44 -27.72 -15.56
C LEU A 29 -6.83 -26.29 -15.55
N ARG A 30 -7.49 -25.39 -14.86
CA ARG A 30 -6.90 -24.07 -14.57
C ARG A 30 -5.71 -24.23 -13.61
N LYS A 31 -4.79 -23.29 -13.62
CA LYS A 31 -3.57 -23.36 -12.75
C LYS A 31 -3.91 -23.69 -11.30
N GLN A 32 -4.91 -23.05 -10.72
CA GLN A 32 -5.36 -23.27 -9.35
C GLN A 32 -5.91 -24.70 -9.12
N GLU A 33 -6.76 -25.17 -10.03
CA GLU A 33 -7.34 -26.51 -9.97
C GLU A 33 -6.27 -27.59 -10.06
N LEU A 34 -5.27 -27.35 -10.92
CA LEU A 34 -4.13 -28.25 -11.10
C LEU A 34 -3.25 -28.31 -9.85
N MET A 35 -2.91 -27.16 -9.25
CA MET A 35 -2.16 -27.10 -8.00
C MET A 35 -2.91 -27.84 -6.87
N PHE A 36 -4.22 -27.63 -6.76
CA PHE A 36 -5.05 -28.30 -5.78
C PHE A 36 -5.04 -29.82 -5.98
N ALA A 37 -5.17 -30.30 -7.22
CA ALA A 37 -5.13 -31.72 -7.55
C ALA A 37 -3.77 -32.34 -7.23
N ILE A 38 -2.66 -31.66 -7.55
CA ILE A 38 -1.30 -32.09 -7.21
C ILE A 38 -1.15 -32.22 -5.69
N MET A 39 -1.53 -31.21 -4.93
CA MET A 39 -1.44 -31.24 -3.46
C MET A 39 -2.27 -32.39 -2.87
N LYS A 40 -3.50 -32.56 -3.35
CA LYS A 40 -4.39 -33.63 -2.90
C LYS A 40 -3.80 -35.03 -3.17
N LYS A 41 -3.15 -35.21 -4.33
CA LYS A 41 -2.54 -36.51 -4.68
C LYS A 41 -1.30 -36.80 -3.82
N ARG A 42 -0.43 -35.79 -3.61
CA ARG A 42 0.79 -35.92 -2.78
C ARG A 42 0.45 -36.13 -1.30
N ALA A 43 -0.52 -35.41 -0.78
CA ALA A 43 -0.96 -35.60 0.60
C ALA A 43 -1.58 -37.00 0.85
N LYS A 44 -2.30 -37.54 -0.15
CA LYS A 44 -2.76 -38.94 -0.11
C LYS A 44 -1.59 -39.94 -0.10
N GLY A 45 -0.47 -39.61 -0.69
CA GLY A 45 0.78 -40.36 -0.66
C GLY A 45 1.56 -40.24 0.66
N GLY A 46 1.03 -39.55 1.68
CA GLY A 46 1.68 -39.38 2.99
C GLY A 46 2.65 -38.21 3.10
N GLU A 47 2.75 -37.37 2.09
CA GLU A 47 3.61 -36.16 2.14
C GLU A 47 2.92 -35.05 2.95
N GLN A 48 3.64 -34.46 3.91
CA GLN A 48 3.15 -33.28 4.64
C GLN A 48 3.03 -32.09 3.72
N VAL A 49 1.90 -31.39 3.80
CA VAL A 49 1.60 -30.20 3.03
C VAL A 49 1.55 -29.00 3.95
N PHE A 50 2.23 -27.93 3.57
CA PHE A 50 2.25 -26.65 4.28
C PHE A 50 1.59 -25.58 3.43
N GLY A 51 0.94 -24.63 4.10
CA GLY A 51 0.32 -23.49 3.47
C GLY A 51 0.43 -22.24 4.33
N ASP A 52 0.31 -21.12 3.68
CA ASP A 52 0.31 -19.80 4.31
C ASP A 52 -0.73 -18.89 3.68
N GLY A 53 -1.05 -17.81 4.37
CA GLY A 53 -1.92 -16.78 3.87
C GLY A 53 -2.29 -15.77 4.94
N VAL A 54 -2.96 -14.72 4.51
CA VAL A 54 -3.44 -13.67 5.40
C VAL A 54 -4.84 -14.01 5.90
N LEU A 55 -5.00 -14.08 7.22
CA LEU A 55 -6.25 -14.46 7.86
C LEU A 55 -7.33 -13.40 7.68
N GLU A 56 -8.49 -13.83 7.21
CA GLU A 56 -9.76 -13.11 7.32
C GLU A 56 -10.66 -13.87 8.29
N VAL A 57 -10.99 -13.27 9.43
CA VAL A 57 -11.93 -13.84 10.40
C VAL A 57 -13.34 -13.41 10.01
N LEU A 58 -14.22 -14.38 9.84
CA LEU A 58 -15.63 -14.15 9.49
C LEU A 58 -16.50 -13.95 10.75
N PRO A 59 -17.70 -13.33 10.61
CA PRO A 59 -18.58 -13.06 11.75
C PRO A 59 -18.92 -14.29 12.61
N ASP A 60 -18.97 -15.49 11.99
CA ASP A 60 -19.22 -16.76 12.68
C ASP A 60 -18.04 -17.27 13.51
N GLY A 61 -16.91 -16.55 13.51
CA GLY A 61 -15.74 -16.84 14.34
C GLY A 61 -14.73 -17.82 13.75
N PHE A 62 -15.00 -18.44 12.60
CA PHE A 62 -14.00 -19.16 11.82
C PHE A 62 -13.31 -18.21 10.81
N GLY A 63 -12.26 -18.66 10.16
CA GLY A 63 -11.53 -17.82 9.20
C GLY A 63 -10.98 -18.59 8.02
N PHE A 64 -10.48 -17.82 7.05
CA PHE A 64 -9.76 -18.32 5.89
C PHE A 64 -8.42 -17.61 5.73
N LEU A 65 -7.40 -18.34 5.35
CA LEU A 65 -6.15 -17.76 4.88
C LEU A 65 -6.30 -17.40 3.41
N ARG A 66 -6.27 -16.09 3.15
CA ARG A 66 -6.40 -15.50 1.82
C ARG A 66 -5.03 -15.30 1.17
N SER A 67 -4.99 -15.44 -0.15
CA SER A 67 -3.77 -15.29 -0.94
C SER A 67 -3.55 -13.83 -1.37
N ILE A 68 -2.29 -13.39 -1.32
CA ILE A 68 -1.86 -12.09 -1.85
C ILE A 68 -2.11 -12.01 -3.35
N GLU A 69 -1.81 -13.09 -4.09
CA GLU A 69 -2.01 -13.15 -5.54
C GLU A 69 -3.47 -12.98 -5.97
N ALA A 70 -4.41 -13.33 -5.09
CA ALA A 70 -5.85 -13.09 -5.26
C ALA A 70 -6.30 -11.74 -4.70
N SER A 71 -5.38 -10.86 -4.31
CA SER A 71 -5.68 -9.59 -3.62
C SER A 71 -6.60 -9.80 -2.41
N TYR A 72 -6.34 -10.85 -1.62
CA TYR A 72 -7.09 -11.28 -0.43
C TYR A 72 -8.57 -11.65 -0.69
N MET A 73 -8.96 -11.89 -1.93
CA MET A 73 -10.33 -12.30 -2.25
C MET A 73 -10.54 -13.79 -2.00
N ALA A 74 -11.80 -14.14 -1.76
CA ALA A 74 -12.21 -15.53 -1.60
C ALA A 74 -11.85 -16.35 -2.85
N SER A 75 -11.16 -17.46 -2.63
CA SER A 75 -10.67 -18.36 -3.67
C SER A 75 -10.89 -19.83 -3.27
N THR A 76 -10.84 -20.72 -4.24
CA THR A 76 -10.96 -22.16 -4.02
C THR A 76 -9.76 -22.77 -3.30
N ASP A 77 -8.64 -22.07 -3.31
CA ASP A 77 -7.38 -22.46 -2.65
C ASP A 77 -7.17 -21.85 -1.27
N ASP A 78 -8.19 -21.20 -0.72
CA ASP A 78 -8.17 -20.69 0.65
C ASP A 78 -8.08 -21.83 1.66
N ILE A 79 -7.41 -21.55 2.78
CA ILE A 79 -7.21 -22.54 3.85
C ILE A 79 -8.11 -22.16 5.03
N TYR A 80 -8.95 -23.12 5.45
CA TYR A 80 -9.85 -22.94 6.57
C TYR A 80 -9.13 -22.97 7.92
N LEU A 81 -9.48 -22.04 8.81
CA LEU A 81 -9.11 -22.01 10.22
C LEU A 81 -10.32 -22.16 11.13
N SER A 82 -10.20 -23.03 12.12
CA SER A 82 -11.26 -23.23 13.10
C SER A 82 -11.32 -22.09 14.14
N PRO A 83 -12.50 -21.83 14.74
CA PRO A 83 -12.63 -20.86 15.82
C PRO A 83 -11.73 -21.16 17.03
N SER A 84 -11.49 -22.44 17.31
CA SER A 84 -10.63 -22.87 18.41
C SER A 84 -9.17 -22.48 18.21
N GLN A 85 -8.64 -22.60 16.98
CA GLN A 85 -7.28 -22.17 16.64
C GLN A 85 -7.15 -20.65 16.72
N ILE A 86 -8.13 -19.91 16.19
CA ILE A 86 -8.17 -18.45 16.24
C ILE A 86 -8.10 -17.95 17.69
N ARG A 87 -8.94 -18.51 18.57
CA ARG A 87 -8.93 -18.16 20.00
C ARG A 87 -7.65 -18.59 20.72
N ARG A 88 -7.17 -19.80 20.47
CA ARG A 88 -5.98 -20.35 21.14
C ARG A 88 -4.74 -19.50 20.92
N PHE A 89 -4.53 -19.02 19.69
CA PHE A 89 -3.35 -18.26 19.29
C PHE A 89 -3.59 -16.74 19.26
N ASN A 90 -4.79 -16.28 19.69
CA ASN A 90 -5.18 -14.87 19.66
C ASN A 90 -4.97 -14.23 18.27
N LEU A 91 -5.45 -14.93 17.24
CA LEU A 91 -5.32 -14.50 15.85
C LEU A 91 -6.38 -13.45 15.48
N HIS A 92 -6.00 -12.51 14.64
CA HIS A 92 -6.87 -11.46 14.15
C HIS A 92 -6.81 -11.36 12.63
N THR A 93 -7.83 -10.78 12.04
CA THR A 93 -7.79 -10.43 10.61
C THR A 93 -6.53 -9.62 10.30
N GLY A 94 -5.85 -10.01 9.21
CA GLY A 94 -4.59 -9.40 8.80
C GLY A 94 -3.33 -10.16 9.25
N ASP A 95 -3.44 -11.09 10.21
CA ASP A 95 -2.31 -11.95 10.57
C ASP A 95 -1.94 -12.89 9.41
N ASN A 96 -0.66 -12.97 9.05
CA ASN A 96 -0.16 -13.99 8.15
C ASN A 96 0.14 -15.25 8.94
N VAL A 97 -0.56 -16.33 8.63
CA VAL A 97 -0.43 -17.61 9.34
C VAL A 97 0.14 -18.65 8.40
N GLU A 98 1.16 -19.36 8.88
CA GLU A 98 1.84 -20.43 8.17
C GLU A 98 1.76 -21.71 9.01
N GLY A 99 1.52 -22.85 8.36
CA GLY A 99 1.50 -24.11 9.06
C GLY A 99 1.13 -25.31 8.22
N GLU A 100 1.02 -26.45 8.89
CA GLU A 100 0.64 -27.70 8.27
C GLU A 100 -0.85 -27.73 7.95
N VAL A 101 -1.19 -28.16 6.73
CA VAL A 101 -2.57 -28.26 6.25
C VAL A 101 -2.92 -29.69 5.90
N ARG A 102 -4.17 -30.05 6.11
CA ARG A 102 -4.72 -31.32 5.66
C ARG A 102 -5.61 -31.16 4.44
N VAL A 103 -5.69 -32.20 3.64
CA VAL A 103 -6.63 -32.28 2.52
C VAL A 103 -8.07 -32.21 2.99
N PRO A 104 -8.99 -31.70 2.16
CA PRO A 104 -10.41 -31.74 2.41
C PRO A 104 -10.90 -33.19 2.59
N LYS A 105 -11.75 -33.43 3.58
CA LYS A 105 -12.52 -34.69 3.76
C LYS A 105 -13.70 -34.72 2.79
N ASP A 106 -14.35 -35.85 2.68
CA ASP A 106 -15.55 -35.99 1.87
C ASP A 106 -16.63 -34.99 2.34
N GLY A 107 -17.10 -34.13 1.40
CA GLY A 107 -18.03 -33.05 1.67
C GLY A 107 -17.38 -31.68 2.04
N GLU A 108 -16.09 -31.63 2.31
CA GLU A 108 -15.36 -30.37 2.51
C GLU A 108 -14.82 -29.84 1.18
N ARG A 109 -14.77 -28.50 1.05
CA ARG A 109 -14.26 -27.83 -0.17
C ARG A 109 -12.83 -27.33 -0.01
N TYR A 110 -12.39 -27.01 1.21
CA TYR A 110 -11.14 -26.31 1.48
C TYR A 110 -10.13 -27.17 2.21
N PHE A 111 -8.86 -26.92 2.01
CA PHE A 111 -7.82 -27.39 2.93
C PHE A 111 -8.09 -26.79 4.31
N ALA A 112 -7.69 -27.49 5.36
CA ALA A 112 -7.83 -27.02 6.73
C ALA A 112 -6.47 -26.98 7.41
N LEU A 113 -6.19 -25.90 8.11
CA LEU A 113 -4.98 -25.77 8.92
C LEU A 113 -5.06 -26.73 10.11
N VAL A 114 -4.06 -27.57 10.25
CA VAL A 114 -3.94 -28.54 11.36
C VAL A 114 -3.10 -27.98 12.49
N LYS A 115 -1.97 -27.38 12.12
CA LYS A 115 -0.99 -26.87 13.07
C LYS A 115 -0.52 -25.46 12.62
N VAL A 116 -0.48 -24.54 13.57
CA VAL A 116 0.09 -23.19 13.37
C VAL A 116 1.57 -23.27 13.69
N ASP A 117 2.43 -23.02 12.71
CA ASP A 117 3.89 -23.03 12.90
C ASP A 117 4.42 -21.62 13.09
N ARG A 118 3.92 -20.64 12.34
CA ARG A 118 4.30 -19.22 12.44
C ARG A 118 3.11 -18.29 12.29
N VAL A 119 3.21 -17.13 12.93
CA VAL A 119 2.27 -16.01 12.79
C VAL A 119 3.09 -14.76 12.49
N ASN A 120 2.89 -14.16 11.31
CA ASN A 120 3.65 -12.99 10.83
C ASN A 120 5.20 -13.19 10.87
N GLY A 121 5.64 -14.44 10.65
CA GLY A 121 7.07 -14.79 10.61
C GLY A 121 7.73 -15.06 11.97
N VAL A 122 6.99 -14.89 13.09
CA VAL A 122 7.46 -15.22 14.44
C VAL A 122 6.72 -16.45 15.00
N THR A 123 7.15 -16.96 16.17
CA THR A 123 6.44 -18.07 16.82
C THR A 123 5.04 -17.62 17.28
N PRO A 124 4.06 -18.54 17.35
CA PRO A 124 2.72 -18.20 17.82
C PRO A 124 2.70 -17.63 19.25
N GLU A 125 3.62 -18.07 20.09
CA GLU A 125 3.78 -17.59 21.46
C GLU A 125 4.25 -16.15 21.51
N GLU A 126 5.25 -15.78 20.72
CA GLU A 126 5.72 -14.38 20.59
C GLU A 126 4.63 -13.47 20.04
N SER A 127 3.93 -13.92 18.98
CA SER A 127 2.82 -13.17 18.39
C SER A 127 1.68 -12.90 19.36
N LYS A 128 1.45 -13.79 20.32
CA LYS A 128 0.35 -13.69 21.29
C LYS A 128 0.53 -12.54 22.28
N HIS A 129 1.77 -12.14 22.57
CA HIS A 129 2.11 -11.11 23.55
C HIS A 129 2.31 -9.71 22.96
N LYS A 130 2.03 -9.52 21.67
CA LYS A 130 2.12 -8.21 21.02
C LYS A 130 1.08 -7.21 21.57
N ILE A 131 1.46 -5.93 21.59
CA ILE A 131 0.52 -4.85 21.92
C ILE A 131 -0.34 -4.60 20.67
N MET A 132 -1.66 -4.58 20.86
CA MET A 132 -2.60 -4.31 19.76
C MET A 132 -2.43 -2.88 19.25
N PHE A 133 -2.57 -2.71 17.95
CA PHE A 133 -2.36 -1.43 17.24
C PHE A 133 -3.14 -0.27 17.87
N GLU A 134 -4.37 -0.52 18.29
CA GLU A 134 -5.26 0.46 18.90
C GLU A 134 -4.75 0.98 20.25
N ASN A 135 -3.88 0.24 20.92
CA ASN A 135 -3.30 0.58 22.24
C ASN A 135 -1.90 1.22 22.12
N LEU A 136 -1.37 1.37 20.89
CA LEU A 136 -0.07 1.98 20.67
C LEU A 136 -0.13 3.51 20.83
N THR A 137 0.89 4.07 21.46
CA THR A 137 1.04 5.53 21.66
C THR A 137 1.45 6.19 20.34
N ALA A 138 0.62 7.11 19.82
CA ALA A 138 0.89 7.80 18.58
C ALA A 138 1.84 8.98 18.77
N LEU A 139 2.88 9.05 17.94
CA LEU A 139 3.86 10.12 17.90
C LEU A 139 3.87 10.85 16.55
N PHE A 140 4.45 12.04 16.50
CA PHE A 140 4.79 12.68 15.24
C PHE A 140 5.89 11.90 14.51
N PRO A 141 5.91 11.92 13.17
CA PRO A 141 7.04 11.43 12.39
C PRO A 141 8.35 12.16 12.79
N THR A 142 9.39 11.42 13.11
CA THR A 142 10.71 11.96 13.51
C THR A 142 11.86 11.43 12.66
N GLN A 143 11.58 10.44 11.80
CA GLN A 143 12.55 9.87 10.86
C GLN A 143 12.07 10.08 9.44
N GLN A 144 12.88 10.77 8.64
CA GLN A 144 12.60 11.00 7.23
C GLN A 144 12.83 9.71 6.42
N PHE A 145 11.91 9.41 5.50
CA PHE A 145 12.19 8.57 4.35
C PHE A 145 12.98 9.38 3.34
N ARG A 146 14.29 9.15 3.27
CA ARG A 146 15.10 9.76 2.23
C ARG A 146 14.78 9.10 0.90
N LEU A 147 14.26 9.86 -0.04
CA LEU A 147 13.90 9.39 -1.37
C LEU A 147 15.02 9.59 -2.39
N GLU A 148 15.89 10.58 -2.17
CA GLU A 148 17.05 10.83 -3.02
C GLU A 148 17.94 9.59 -3.13
N ARG A 149 18.28 9.19 -4.37
CA ARG A 149 19.15 8.06 -4.68
C ARG A 149 20.43 8.52 -5.39
N ASP A 150 21.49 7.75 -5.27
CA ASP A 150 22.74 8.03 -6.00
C ASP A 150 22.69 7.44 -7.42
N VAL A 151 21.71 7.88 -8.20
CA VAL A 151 21.49 7.47 -9.59
C VAL A 151 21.23 8.70 -10.47
N LYS A 152 21.78 8.68 -11.68
CA LYS A 152 21.48 9.68 -12.72
C LYS A 152 20.23 9.25 -13.49
N ALA A 153 19.07 9.44 -12.90
CA ALA A 153 17.79 9.14 -13.53
C ALA A 153 16.81 10.28 -13.32
N GLU A 154 15.91 10.51 -14.27
CA GLU A 154 14.87 11.57 -14.15
C GLU A 154 13.99 11.34 -12.92
N GLU A 155 13.68 10.09 -12.58
CA GLU A 155 12.92 9.75 -11.38
C GLU A 155 13.60 10.22 -10.08
N ASN A 156 14.94 10.27 -10.04
CA ASN A 156 15.67 10.79 -8.89
C ASN A 156 15.46 12.31 -8.68
N ILE A 157 15.21 13.06 -9.75
CA ILE A 157 14.86 14.48 -9.63
C ILE A 157 13.54 14.64 -8.88
N THR A 158 12.55 13.83 -9.18
CA THR A 158 11.29 13.79 -8.42
C THR A 158 11.54 13.54 -6.93
N SER A 159 12.34 12.53 -6.62
CA SER A 159 12.71 12.16 -5.24
C SER A 159 13.43 13.30 -4.52
N ARG A 160 14.38 13.93 -5.17
CA ARG A 160 15.15 15.08 -4.64
C ARG A 160 14.26 16.30 -4.34
N ILE A 161 13.31 16.60 -5.22
CA ILE A 161 12.36 17.70 -5.02
C ILE A 161 11.46 17.41 -3.81
N ILE A 162 10.90 16.22 -3.72
CA ILE A 162 10.05 15.82 -2.59
C ILE A 162 10.81 15.94 -1.27
N ASP A 163 12.04 15.44 -1.19
CA ASP A 163 12.87 15.52 0.01
C ASP A 163 13.10 16.97 0.51
N LEU A 164 13.12 17.94 -0.40
CA LEU A 164 13.33 19.35 -0.05
C LEU A 164 12.04 20.11 0.23
N ILE A 165 10.96 19.77 -0.49
CA ILE A 165 9.72 20.56 -0.48
C ILE A 165 8.66 19.95 0.42
N ALA A 166 8.52 18.64 0.42
CA ALA A 166 7.50 17.93 1.20
C ALA A 166 8.10 16.62 1.74
N PRO A 167 9.07 16.71 2.67
CA PRO A 167 9.72 15.52 3.22
C PRO A 167 8.70 14.60 3.87
N ILE A 168 8.81 13.31 3.57
CA ILE A 168 7.92 12.27 4.07
C ILE A 168 8.63 11.53 5.21
N GLY A 169 7.97 11.43 6.36
CA GLY A 169 8.49 10.72 7.52
C GLY A 169 7.80 9.37 7.76
N LYS A 170 8.48 8.50 8.52
CA LYS A 170 7.90 7.26 9.01
C LYS A 170 6.71 7.57 9.93
N GLY A 171 5.52 7.13 9.54
CA GLY A 171 4.25 7.47 10.21
C GLY A 171 3.48 8.64 9.58
N GLN A 172 3.91 9.13 8.42
CA GLN A 172 3.27 10.25 7.72
C GLN A 172 1.89 9.89 7.16
N ARG A 173 0.96 10.84 7.21
CA ARG A 173 -0.30 10.84 6.46
C ARG A 173 -0.19 11.80 5.30
N ALA A 174 0.29 11.31 4.16
CA ALA A 174 0.58 12.14 3.00
C ALA A 174 -0.53 12.04 1.94
N LEU A 175 -0.93 13.18 1.40
CA LEU A 175 -1.82 13.28 0.25
C LEU A 175 -1.04 13.73 -0.98
N LEU A 176 -1.11 12.93 -2.04
CA LEU A 176 -0.72 13.32 -3.37
C LEU A 176 -1.96 13.86 -4.10
N VAL A 177 -2.09 15.19 -4.11
CA VAL A 177 -3.26 15.88 -4.67
C VAL A 177 -3.06 16.06 -6.16
N ALA A 178 -3.88 15.41 -6.96
CA ALA A 178 -3.68 15.31 -8.40
C ALA A 178 -4.94 15.63 -9.20
N GLN A 179 -4.80 16.49 -10.19
CA GLN A 179 -5.76 16.63 -11.28
C GLN A 179 -5.59 15.47 -12.28
N PRO A 180 -6.59 15.18 -13.13
CA PRO A 180 -6.42 14.21 -14.21
C PRO A 180 -5.25 14.56 -15.14
N LYS A 181 -4.49 13.56 -15.55
CA LYS A 181 -3.37 13.67 -16.52
C LYS A 181 -2.15 14.49 -16.02
N THR A 182 -1.87 14.49 -14.73
CA THR A 182 -0.73 15.21 -14.14
C THR A 182 0.51 14.34 -13.88
N GLY A 183 0.49 13.06 -14.25
CA GLY A 183 1.61 12.14 -13.97
C GLY A 183 1.56 11.50 -12.58
N LYS A 184 0.37 11.43 -11.96
CA LYS A 184 0.13 10.83 -10.64
C LYS A 184 0.76 9.44 -10.50
N THR A 185 0.47 8.52 -11.44
CA THR A 185 0.92 7.13 -11.40
C THR A 185 2.45 7.03 -11.48
N VAL A 186 3.07 7.81 -12.37
CA VAL A 186 4.54 7.88 -12.48
C VAL A 186 5.19 8.39 -11.18
N MET A 187 4.59 9.39 -10.55
CA MET A 187 5.09 9.88 -9.26
C MET A 187 5.00 8.84 -8.16
N MET A 188 3.90 8.08 -8.09
CA MET A 188 3.76 6.97 -7.16
C MET A 188 4.82 5.88 -7.39
N GLN A 189 5.13 5.56 -8.64
CA GLN A 189 6.20 4.63 -9.00
C GLN A 189 7.58 5.15 -8.56
N HIS A 190 7.88 6.42 -8.81
CA HIS A 190 9.15 7.04 -8.37
C HIS A 190 9.31 6.99 -6.85
N ILE A 191 8.25 7.27 -6.09
CA ILE A 191 8.25 7.16 -4.62
C ILE A 191 8.46 5.70 -4.21
N ALA A 192 7.75 4.75 -4.83
CA ALA A 192 7.88 3.33 -4.52
C ALA A 192 9.30 2.81 -4.76
N HIS A 193 9.88 3.14 -5.92
CA HIS A 193 11.25 2.75 -6.27
C HIS A 193 12.28 3.34 -5.30
N ALA A 194 12.11 4.60 -4.92
CA ALA A 194 12.99 5.27 -3.96
C ALA A 194 12.91 4.63 -2.56
N LEU A 195 11.70 4.33 -2.10
CA LEU A 195 11.46 3.67 -0.82
C LEU A 195 12.12 2.29 -0.76
N VAL A 196 11.88 1.45 -1.78
CA VAL A 196 12.46 0.10 -1.83
C VAL A 196 13.98 0.13 -1.93
N ALA A 197 14.54 1.08 -2.68
CA ALA A 197 15.98 1.18 -2.87
C ALA A 197 16.72 1.66 -1.61
N ASN A 198 16.16 2.67 -0.92
CA ASN A 198 16.84 3.32 0.21
C ASN A 198 16.44 2.72 1.57
N HIS A 199 15.30 2.04 1.65
CA HIS A 199 14.72 1.50 2.87
C HIS A 199 14.29 0.04 2.68
N PRO A 200 15.25 -0.89 2.49
CA PRO A 200 14.93 -2.31 2.25
C PRO A 200 14.27 -2.99 3.44
N GLU A 201 14.32 -2.37 4.61
CA GLU A 201 13.69 -2.86 5.84
C GLU A 201 12.18 -2.68 5.89
N ILE A 202 11.61 -1.79 5.07
CA ILE A 202 10.19 -1.49 5.10
C ILE A 202 9.36 -2.59 4.45
N HIS A 203 8.11 -2.68 4.89
CA HIS A 203 7.10 -3.47 4.22
C HIS A 203 6.21 -2.55 3.36
N LEU A 204 6.39 -2.63 2.05
CA LEU A 204 5.66 -1.79 1.10
C LEU A 204 4.42 -2.53 0.60
N ILE A 205 3.25 -1.89 0.76
CA ILE A 205 1.98 -2.33 0.20
C ILE A 205 1.50 -1.27 -0.78
N VAL A 206 1.19 -1.68 -2.00
CA VAL A 206 0.52 -0.82 -2.99
C VAL A 206 -0.92 -1.28 -3.11
N LEU A 207 -1.85 -0.40 -2.78
CA LEU A 207 -3.28 -0.65 -2.86
C LEU A 207 -3.89 0.18 -3.99
N LEU A 208 -4.36 -0.51 -5.04
CA LEU A 208 -4.99 0.08 -6.21
C LEU A 208 -6.49 -0.17 -6.16
N VAL A 209 -7.29 0.88 -6.05
CA VAL A 209 -8.75 0.81 -5.92
C VAL A 209 -9.41 1.48 -7.11
N ASP A 210 -10.25 0.73 -7.82
CA ASP A 210 -10.99 1.21 -9.00
C ASP A 210 -10.05 1.75 -10.09
N GLU A 211 -8.85 1.14 -10.20
CA GLU A 211 -7.86 1.44 -11.24
C GLU A 211 -7.99 0.48 -12.44
N ARG A 212 -7.31 0.82 -13.53
CA ARG A 212 -7.34 0.04 -14.77
C ARG A 212 -6.46 -1.20 -14.68
N PRO A 213 -6.85 -2.33 -15.28
CA PRO A 213 -6.04 -3.56 -15.25
C PRO A 213 -4.62 -3.39 -15.80
N GLU A 214 -4.43 -2.54 -16.82
CA GLU A 214 -3.11 -2.24 -17.37
C GLU A 214 -2.21 -1.48 -16.39
N GLU A 215 -2.76 -0.56 -15.58
CA GLU A 215 -2.02 0.17 -14.52
C GLU A 215 -1.63 -0.78 -13.37
N VAL A 216 -2.51 -1.72 -13.03
CA VAL A 216 -2.22 -2.79 -12.06
C VAL A 216 -1.06 -3.65 -12.54
N THR A 217 -1.11 -4.09 -13.81
CA THR A 217 -0.04 -4.91 -14.40
C THR A 217 1.30 -4.18 -14.42
N GLU A 218 1.29 -2.89 -14.71
CA GLU A 218 2.50 -2.08 -14.70
C GLU A 218 3.11 -1.99 -13.29
N MET A 219 2.28 -1.72 -12.26
CA MET A 219 2.72 -1.70 -10.87
C MET A 219 3.30 -3.05 -10.42
N LEU A 220 2.64 -4.16 -10.76
CA LEU A 220 3.12 -5.51 -10.44
C LEU A 220 4.50 -5.81 -11.06
N ARG A 221 4.79 -5.25 -12.23
CA ARG A 221 6.06 -5.47 -12.95
C ARG A 221 7.19 -4.55 -12.48
N THR A 222 6.85 -3.35 -12.03
CA THR A 222 7.84 -2.30 -11.75
C THR A 222 8.14 -2.14 -10.27
N VAL A 223 7.18 -2.43 -9.37
CA VAL A 223 7.33 -2.20 -7.94
C VAL A 223 7.56 -3.52 -7.20
N ARG A 224 8.61 -3.56 -6.38
CA ARG A 224 8.87 -4.67 -5.45
C ARG A 224 8.15 -4.42 -4.15
N GLY A 225 7.01 -5.09 -3.93
CA GLY A 225 6.17 -4.96 -2.74
C GLY A 225 4.93 -5.83 -2.87
N GLU A 226 4.06 -5.80 -1.88
CA GLU A 226 2.72 -6.40 -1.97
C GLU A 226 1.84 -5.47 -2.82
N VAL A 227 1.50 -5.87 -4.04
CA VAL A 227 0.55 -5.11 -4.90
C VAL A 227 -0.82 -5.77 -4.81
N ILE A 228 -1.74 -5.06 -4.21
CA ILE A 228 -3.12 -5.49 -3.97
C ILE A 228 -4.05 -4.59 -4.78
N SER A 229 -4.98 -5.18 -5.51
CA SER A 229 -5.83 -4.40 -6.41
C SER A 229 -7.28 -4.86 -6.41
N SER A 230 -8.16 -3.92 -6.69
CA SER A 230 -9.53 -4.15 -7.09
C SER A 230 -9.83 -3.19 -8.25
N THR A 231 -9.98 -3.76 -9.45
CA THR A 231 -10.07 -3.00 -10.71
C THR A 231 -11.48 -2.41 -10.94
N PHE A 232 -11.60 -1.47 -11.85
CA PHE A 232 -12.82 -0.69 -12.07
C PHE A 232 -14.04 -1.53 -12.50
N ASP A 233 -13.83 -2.72 -13.03
CA ASP A 233 -14.86 -3.68 -13.43
C ASP A 233 -15.45 -4.47 -12.25
N GLU A 234 -14.90 -4.30 -11.05
CA GLU A 234 -15.35 -4.99 -9.85
C GLU A 234 -16.35 -4.14 -9.04
N PRO A 235 -17.24 -4.78 -8.27
CA PRO A 235 -18.22 -4.06 -7.48
C PRO A 235 -17.58 -3.28 -6.31
N ALA A 236 -18.20 -2.17 -5.90
CA ALA A 236 -17.73 -1.32 -4.80
C ALA A 236 -17.51 -2.07 -3.48
N ALA A 237 -18.32 -3.09 -3.19
CA ALA A 237 -18.16 -3.94 -2.01
C ALA A 237 -16.79 -4.64 -1.97
N ARG A 238 -16.25 -5.02 -3.14
CA ARG A 238 -14.93 -5.63 -3.25
C ARG A 238 -13.81 -4.62 -2.96
N HIS A 239 -13.93 -3.39 -3.47
CA HIS A 239 -13.00 -2.31 -3.16
C HIS A 239 -12.88 -2.09 -1.65
N VAL A 240 -14.02 -2.06 -0.96
CA VAL A 240 -14.07 -1.91 0.50
C VAL A 240 -13.42 -3.11 1.20
N GLN A 241 -13.78 -4.34 0.82
CA GLN A 241 -13.24 -5.56 1.45
C GLN A 241 -11.72 -5.64 1.33
N VAL A 242 -11.18 -5.38 0.14
CA VAL A 242 -9.73 -5.39 -0.12
C VAL A 242 -9.02 -4.33 0.72
N ALA A 243 -9.57 -3.13 0.81
CA ALA A 243 -8.99 -2.07 1.64
C ALA A 243 -9.00 -2.40 3.15
N GLU A 244 -10.09 -2.99 3.65
CA GLU A 244 -10.17 -3.45 5.05
C GLU A 244 -9.13 -4.54 5.34
N MET A 245 -8.92 -5.47 4.42
CA MET A 245 -7.88 -6.50 4.57
C MET A 245 -6.47 -5.89 4.60
N VAL A 246 -6.19 -4.92 3.72
CA VAL A 246 -4.89 -4.25 3.66
C VAL A 246 -4.58 -3.49 4.94
N ILE A 247 -5.54 -2.71 5.47
CA ILE A 247 -5.29 -1.95 6.69
C ILE A 247 -5.10 -2.85 7.91
N GLU A 248 -5.86 -3.93 8.03
CA GLU A 248 -5.69 -4.89 9.11
C GLU A 248 -4.33 -5.63 8.98
N ARG A 249 -3.93 -5.99 7.76
CA ARG A 249 -2.59 -6.55 7.49
C ARG A 249 -1.49 -5.60 7.93
N ALA A 250 -1.58 -4.33 7.56
CA ALA A 250 -0.60 -3.31 7.94
C ALA A 250 -0.50 -3.13 9.46
N LYS A 251 -1.64 -3.09 10.17
CA LYS A 251 -1.66 -3.02 11.64
C LYS A 251 -0.95 -4.20 12.29
N ARG A 252 -1.20 -5.43 11.83
CA ARG A 252 -0.54 -6.64 12.37
C ARG A 252 0.98 -6.59 12.20
N LEU A 253 1.46 -6.06 11.08
CA LEU A 253 2.90 -5.88 10.83
C LEU A 253 3.51 -4.82 11.75
N VAL A 254 2.82 -3.69 11.95
CA VAL A 254 3.27 -2.62 12.86
C VAL A 254 3.40 -3.12 14.30
N GLU A 255 2.44 -3.93 14.79
CA GLU A 255 2.49 -4.55 16.12
C GLU A 255 3.76 -5.38 16.33
N LEU A 256 4.35 -5.91 15.28
CA LEU A 256 5.62 -6.65 15.28
C LEU A 256 6.84 -5.78 14.95
N LYS A 257 6.74 -4.47 15.21
CA LYS A 257 7.82 -3.50 15.03
C LYS A 257 8.31 -3.35 13.59
N LYS A 258 7.45 -3.66 12.60
CA LYS A 258 7.76 -3.41 11.19
C LYS A 258 7.36 -1.98 10.81
N ASP A 259 8.17 -1.36 9.98
CA ASP A 259 7.82 -0.10 9.33
C ASP A 259 7.06 -0.41 8.03
N VAL A 260 5.80 -0.02 7.99
CA VAL A 260 4.88 -0.32 6.88
C VAL A 260 4.57 0.96 6.13
N VAL A 261 4.62 0.89 4.81
CA VAL A 261 4.18 1.98 3.92
C VAL A 261 3.06 1.47 3.02
N ILE A 262 1.92 2.15 3.03
CA ILE A 262 0.83 1.92 2.08
C ILE A 262 0.82 3.05 1.06
N LEU A 263 0.98 2.71 -0.22
CA LEU A 263 0.70 3.60 -1.33
C LEU A 263 -0.72 3.31 -1.83
N LEU A 264 -1.63 4.26 -1.65
CA LEU A 264 -3.05 4.09 -1.98
C LEU A 264 -3.43 4.92 -3.20
N ASP A 265 -3.79 4.28 -4.28
CA ASP A 265 -4.35 4.92 -5.47
C ASP A 265 -5.75 4.40 -5.79
N SER A 266 -6.80 5.13 -5.46
CA SER A 266 -6.87 6.44 -4.86
C SER A 266 -7.80 6.45 -3.65
N ILE A 267 -7.53 7.34 -2.71
CA ILE A 267 -8.39 7.55 -1.54
C ILE A 267 -9.77 8.08 -1.94
N THR A 268 -9.85 8.87 -3.01
CA THR A 268 -11.09 9.42 -3.55
C THR A 268 -12.02 8.30 -4.02
N ARG A 269 -11.48 7.34 -4.76
CA ARG A 269 -12.25 6.19 -5.25
C ARG A 269 -12.63 5.23 -4.12
N LEU A 270 -11.75 5.02 -3.16
CA LEU A 270 -12.07 4.26 -1.95
C LEU A 270 -13.24 4.90 -1.18
N ALA A 271 -13.22 6.23 -0.99
CA ALA A 271 -14.31 6.95 -0.33
C ALA A 271 -15.63 6.84 -1.10
N ARG A 272 -15.60 6.91 -2.44
CA ARG A 272 -16.77 6.66 -3.29
C ARG A 272 -17.31 5.24 -3.10
N ALA A 273 -16.43 4.22 -3.03
CA ALA A 273 -16.83 2.85 -2.81
C ALA A 273 -17.55 2.67 -1.47
N TYR A 274 -17.04 3.28 -0.40
CA TYR A 274 -17.73 3.29 0.90
C TYR A 274 -19.07 3.98 0.84
N ASN A 275 -19.19 5.10 0.11
CA ASN A 275 -20.45 5.81 -0.07
C ASN A 275 -21.49 4.95 -0.79
N ASN A 276 -21.08 4.10 -1.71
CA ASN A 276 -21.98 3.21 -2.44
C ASN A 276 -22.42 1.97 -1.66
N VAL A 277 -21.59 1.50 -0.72
CA VAL A 277 -21.81 0.25 0.01
C VAL A 277 -22.56 0.45 1.31
N LEU A 278 -22.34 1.60 1.98
CA LEU A 278 -22.99 1.87 3.25
C LEU A 278 -24.48 2.20 3.09
N PRO A 279 -25.34 1.69 4.00
CA PRO A 279 -26.75 2.10 4.04
C PRO A 279 -26.85 3.61 4.19
N SER A 280 -27.73 4.23 3.43
CA SER A 280 -27.96 5.67 3.53
C SER A 280 -28.45 6.05 4.93
N SER A 281 -27.78 7.03 5.55
CA SER A 281 -28.21 7.59 6.83
C SER A 281 -29.38 8.57 6.71
N GLY A 282 -29.74 8.95 5.47
CA GLY A 282 -30.70 10.01 5.16
C GLY A 282 -30.15 11.42 5.34
N LYS A 283 -28.88 11.57 5.78
CA LYS A 283 -28.19 12.86 5.95
C LYS A 283 -27.12 12.98 4.86
N LEU A 284 -27.46 13.65 3.78
CA LEU A 284 -26.51 13.88 2.67
C LEU A 284 -25.79 15.22 2.88
N LEU A 285 -24.46 15.16 2.71
CA LEU A 285 -23.61 16.33 2.51
C LEU A 285 -23.73 16.80 1.05
N SER A 286 -23.13 17.96 0.72
CA SER A 286 -23.06 18.41 -0.65
C SER A 286 -22.35 17.36 -1.54
N GLY A 287 -22.73 17.29 -2.82
CA GLY A 287 -22.17 16.31 -3.75
C GLY A 287 -22.69 14.88 -3.59
N GLY A 288 -23.74 14.64 -2.77
CA GLY A 288 -24.35 13.31 -2.62
C GLY A 288 -23.55 12.34 -1.72
N VAL A 289 -22.68 12.86 -0.87
CA VAL A 289 -21.91 12.07 0.11
C VAL A 289 -22.76 11.86 1.36
N ASP A 290 -22.95 10.61 1.78
CA ASP A 290 -23.57 10.32 3.07
C ASP A 290 -22.67 10.74 4.23
N ALA A 291 -23.23 11.40 5.26
CA ALA A 291 -22.48 11.91 6.39
C ALA A 291 -21.63 10.84 7.13
N ASN A 292 -22.09 9.58 7.11
CA ASN A 292 -21.38 8.46 7.75
C ASN A 292 -20.39 7.75 6.81
N ALA A 293 -20.51 7.96 5.49
CA ALA A 293 -19.72 7.22 4.49
C ALA A 293 -18.23 7.48 4.62
N LEU A 294 -17.81 8.68 5.01
CA LEU A 294 -16.40 9.06 5.11
C LEU A 294 -15.71 8.63 6.41
N GLN A 295 -16.44 8.13 7.40
CA GLN A 295 -15.86 7.74 8.69
C GLN A 295 -14.84 6.58 8.54
N ARG A 296 -15.20 5.53 7.80
CA ARG A 296 -14.31 4.37 7.60
C ARG A 296 -13.06 4.72 6.77
N PRO A 297 -13.16 5.36 5.60
CA PRO A 297 -11.97 5.77 4.87
C PRO A 297 -11.12 6.80 5.63
N LYS A 298 -11.72 7.67 6.47
CA LYS A 298 -10.96 8.53 7.39
C LYS A 298 -10.21 7.72 8.46
N ARG A 299 -10.82 6.68 9.01
CA ARG A 299 -10.12 5.76 9.94
C ARG A 299 -8.99 5.01 9.25
N PHE A 300 -9.18 4.58 8.00
CA PHE A 300 -8.12 3.99 7.20
C PHE A 300 -6.92 4.94 7.09
N PHE A 301 -7.13 6.13 6.56
CA PHE A 301 -6.06 7.11 6.39
C PHE A 301 -5.51 7.64 7.72
N GLY A 302 -6.37 7.85 8.71
CA GLY A 302 -6.01 8.27 10.06
C GLY A 302 -5.26 7.22 10.88
N ALA A 303 -5.20 5.97 10.43
CA ALA A 303 -4.42 4.93 11.07
C ALA A 303 -2.90 5.18 10.93
N ALA A 304 -2.46 5.91 9.90
CA ALA A 304 -1.04 6.24 9.72
C ALA A 304 -0.51 7.03 10.91
N ARG A 305 0.54 6.50 11.54
CA ARG A 305 1.20 7.09 12.72
C ARG A 305 2.59 6.51 12.94
N ASN A 306 3.45 7.28 13.54
CA ASN A 306 4.62 6.79 14.24
C ASN A 306 4.18 6.30 15.63
N THR A 307 4.77 5.25 16.16
CA THR A 307 4.41 4.71 17.49
C THR A 307 5.63 4.63 18.40
N GLU A 308 5.40 4.70 19.70
CA GLU A 308 6.46 4.63 20.70
C GLU A 308 6.91 3.18 20.94
N GLU A 309 5.98 2.24 21.01
CA GLU A 309 6.24 0.87 21.47
C GLU A 309 6.48 -0.12 20.33
N ALA A 310 6.09 0.24 19.11
CA ALA A 310 6.07 -0.69 17.96
C ALA A 310 6.70 -0.07 16.70
N GLY A 311 6.27 -0.53 15.52
CA GLY A 311 6.70 0.00 14.23
C GLY A 311 5.93 1.27 13.82
N THR A 312 6.02 1.62 12.54
CA THR A 312 5.36 2.79 11.98
C THR A 312 4.42 2.41 10.85
N LEU A 313 3.31 3.14 10.72
CA LEU A 313 2.43 3.04 9.56
C LEU A 313 2.41 4.37 8.83
N THR A 314 2.91 4.37 7.60
CA THR A 314 2.87 5.52 6.68
C THR A 314 1.84 5.26 5.60
N ILE A 315 0.99 6.23 5.30
CA ILE A 315 0.04 6.13 4.19
C ILE A 315 0.24 7.33 3.27
N ILE A 316 0.50 7.05 1.99
CA ILE A 316 0.59 8.03 0.91
C ILE A 316 -0.59 7.75 -0.02
N GLY A 317 -1.63 8.55 0.09
CA GLY A 317 -2.85 8.38 -0.69
C GLY A 317 -2.98 9.43 -1.77
N THR A 318 -3.41 9.03 -2.97
CA THR A 318 -3.75 9.98 -4.03
C THR A 318 -5.16 10.52 -3.83
N ALA A 319 -5.31 11.83 -3.86
CA ALA A 319 -6.59 12.53 -3.82
C ALA A 319 -6.85 13.19 -5.18
N LEU A 320 -7.99 12.88 -5.78
CA LEU A 320 -8.35 13.44 -7.08
C LEU A 320 -9.11 14.75 -6.89
N VAL A 321 -8.66 15.79 -7.60
CA VAL A 321 -9.27 17.14 -7.58
C VAL A 321 -9.56 17.61 -9.01
N ASP A 322 -10.42 18.60 -9.14
CA ASP A 322 -10.80 19.19 -10.45
C ASP A 322 -11.29 18.14 -11.47
N THR A 323 -12.01 17.15 -10.98
CA THR A 323 -12.62 16.08 -11.81
C THR A 323 -13.97 16.49 -12.39
N GLY A 324 -14.49 17.64 -12.02
CA GLY A 324 -15.85 18.08 -12.31
C GLY A 324 -16.92 17.46 -11.39
N SER A 325 -16.52 16.64 -10.42
CA SER A 325 -17.40 16.00 -9.44
C SER A 325 -17.42 16.74 -8.12
N LYS A 326 -18.58 17.27 -7.70
CA LYS A 326 -18.74 17.86 -6.37
C LYS A 326 -18.50 16.88 -5.23
N MET A 327 -18.73 15.59 -5.47
CA MET A 327 -18.42 14.53 -4.52
C MET A 327 -16.92 14.49 -4.21
N ASP A 328 -16.07 14.58 -5.23
CA ASP A 328 -14.61 14.54 -5.07
C ASP A 328 -14.08 15.76 -4.33
N GLU A 329 -14.67 16.92 -4.55
CA GLU A 329 -14.34 18.15 -3.81
C GLU A 329 -14.62 17.98 -2.31
N VAL A 330 -15.79 17.43 -1.94
CA VAL A 330 -16.15 17.16 -0.55
C VAL A 330 -15.22 16.12 0.06
N ILE A 331 -14.93 15.04 -0.66
CA ILE A 331 -13.99 14.00 -0.21
C ILE A 331 -12.62 14.62 0.05
N TYR A 332 -12.08 15.39 -0.88
CA TYR A 332 -10.78 16.03 -0.72
C TYR A 332 -10.71 16.94 0.51
N GLU A 333 -11.69 17.85 0.69
CA GLU A 333 -11.73 18.76 1.85
C GLU A 333 -11.77 17.99 3.18
N GLU A 334 -12.49 16.86 3.24
CA GLU A 334 -12.56 16.03 4.42
C GLU A 334 -11.23 15.32 4.74
N PHE A 335 -10.48 14.90 3.74
CA PHE A 335 -9.16 14.26 3.93
C PHE A 335 -8.03 15.26 4.15
N LYS A 336 -8.10 16.45 3.56
CA LYS A 336 -7.14 17.53 3.76
C LYS A 336 -6.95 17.86 5.24
N GLY A 337 -8.04 17.88 6.02
CA GLY A 337 -8.00 18.07 7.47
C GLY A 337 -7.33 16.91 8.24
N THR A 338 -7.29 15.72 7.67
CA THR A 338 -6.72 14.52 8.32
C THR A 338 -5.23 14.35 7.99
N GLY A 339 -4.78 14.79 6.82
CA GLY A 339 -3.40 14.69 6.37
C GLY A 339 -2.46 15.65 7.09
N ASN A 340 -1.16 15.33 7.08
CA ASN A 340 -0.09 16.17 7.63
C ASN A 340 1.08 16.38 6.65
N CYS A 341 0.91 15.96 5.39
CA CYS A 341 1.80 16.23 4.28
C CYS A 341 0.97 16.30 3.00
N GLU A 342 1.21 17.28 2.16
CA GLU A 342 0.53 17.42 0.88
C GLU A 342 1.55 17.68 -0.24
N ILE A 343 1.40 16.96 -1.35
CA ILE A 343 2.14 17.16 -2.59
C ILE A 343 1.11 17.43 -3.67
N HIS A 344 1.06 18.65 -4.17
CA HIS A 344 0.12 19.09 -5.17
C HIS A 344 0.70 19.00 -6.57
N LEU A 345 -0.04 18.41 -7.51
CA LEU A 345 0.30 18.36 -8.93
C LEU A 345 -0.56 19.34 -9.74
N ASP A 346 0.04 19.93 -10.75
CA ASP A 346 -0.62 20.92 -11.64
C ASP A 346 -0.70 20.42 -13.08
N ARG A 347 -1.91 20.52 -13.64
CA ARG A 347 -2.18 20.10 -15.02
C ARG A 347 -1.53 21.01 -16.06
N ARG A 348 -1.41 22.32 -15.80
CA ARG A 348 -0.78 23.27 -16.71
C ARG A 348 0.69 22.96 -16.94
N MET A 349 1.42 22.53 -15.88
CA MET A 349 2.78 22.03 -16.00
C MET A 349 2.86 20.78 -16.86
N ALA A 350 1.98 19.81 -16.62
CA ALA A 350 1.93 18.57 -17.40
C ALA A 350 1.60 18.82 -18.88
N GLU A 351 0.70 19.76 -19.19
CA GLU A 351 0.38 20.19 -20.56
C GLU A 351 1.58 20.82 -21.27
N LYS A 352 2.43 21.55 -20.52
CA LYS A 352 3.72 22.07 -21.00
C LYS A 352 4.87 21.06 -20.98
N ARG A 353 4.60 19.81 -20.60
CA ARG A 353 5.61 18.73 -20.46
C ARG A 353 6.71 19.05 -19.43
N VAL A 354 6.37 19.80 -18.41
CA VAL A 354 7.24 20.08 -17.25
C VAL A 354 6.96 19.01 -16.18
N TYR A 355 7.91 18.11 -15.95
CA TYR A 355 7.80 17.02 -14.98
C TYR A 355 9.01 16.98 -14.04
N PRO A 356 8.81 16.66 -12.72
CA PRO A 356 7.50 16.42 -12.08
C PRO A 356 6.67 17.71 -12.01
N SER A 357 5.35 17.58 -12.18
CA SER A 357 4.41 18.72 -12.20
C SER A 357 4.02 19.19 -10.79
N ILE A 358 4.96 19.34 -9.87
CA ILE A 358 4.73 19.68 -8.46
C ILE A 358 4.53 21.18 -8.28
N LEU A 359 3.45 21.57 -7.62
CA LEU A 359 3.22 22.93 -7.14
C LEU A 359 3.99 23.16 -5.83
N ILE A 360 5.15 23.80 -5.92
CA ILE A 360 6.07 23.98 -4.80
C ILE A 360 5.43 24.77 -3.67
N ASN A 361 4.75 25.85 -3.98
CA ASN A 361 4.17 26.75 -2.98
C ASN A 361 2.97 26.15 -2.24
N LYS A 362 2.29 25.15 -2.85
CA LYS A 362 1.15 24.44 -2.24
C LYS A 362 1.55 23.14 -1.55
N SER A 363 2.77 22.66 -1.81
CA SER A 363 3.26 21.40 -1.26
C SER A 363 4.06 21.62 0.01
N GLY A 364 3.94 20.72 0.99
CA GLY A 364 4.69 20.80 2.23
C GLY A 364 4.29 19.78 3.27
N THR A 365 5.10 19.68 4.31
CA THR A 365 4.91 18.77 5.43
C THR A 365 4.76 19.56 6.73
N ARG A 366 3.76 19.20 7.53
CA ARG A 366 3.61 19.76 8.89
C ARG A 366 4.70 19.21 9.79
N ARG A 367 5.28 20.06 10.63
CA ARG A 367 6.34 19.70 11.57
C ARG A 367 7.59 19.14 10.88
N GLU A 368 7.92 19.67 9.69
CA GLU A 368 9.12 19.28 8.93
C GLU A 368 10.42 19.45 9.70
N GLU A 369 10.42 20.33 10.73
CA GLU A 369 11.54 20.53 11.65
C GLU A 369 11.88 19.28 12.48
N LEU A 370 10.95 18.33 12.61
CA LEU A 370 11.20 17.05 13.29
C LEU A 370 11.87 16.02 12.35
N LEU A 371 11.79 16.23 11.05
CA LEU A 371 12.30 15.32 10.02
C LEU A 371 13.66 15.75 9.48
N LEU A 372 13.84 17.05 9.29
CA LEU A 372 15.02 17.61 8.64
C LEU A 372 16.05 18.08 9.67
N LYS A 373 17.34 17.86 9.36
CA LYS A 373 18.42 18.46 10.13
C LYS A 373 18.33 19.99 10.03
N PRO A 374 18.68 20.76 11.09
CA PRO A 374 18.54 22.22 11.12
C PRO A 374 19.17 22.94 9.93
N GLU A 375 20.33 22.47 9.46
CA GLU A 375 21.02 23.05 8.30
C GLU A 375 20.23 22.87 6.99
N ILE A 376 19.66 21.69 6.78
CA ILE A 376 18.84 21.38 5.59
C ILE A 376 17.53 22.15 5.65
N LEU A 377 16.90 22.19 6.81
CA LEU A 377 15.67 22.94 7.05
C LEU A 377 15.84 24.42 6.70
N GLN A 378 16.93 25.05 7.20
CA GLN A 378 17.23 26.45 6.89
C GLN A 378 17.43 26.68 5.40
N LYS A 379 18.20 25.81 4.73
CA LYS A 379 18.41 25.88 3.28
C LYS A 379 17.11 25.71 2.49
N SER A 380 16.24 24.79 2.90
CA SER A 380 14.93 24.58 2.28
C SER A 380 14.02 25.81 2.45
N TRP A 381 14.06 26.48 3.60
CA TRP A 381 13.29 27.71 3.80
C TRP A 381 13.81 28.88 2.95
N ILE A 382 15.13 29.01 2.79
CA ILE A 382 15.72 30.00 1.89
C ILE A 382 15.30 29.73 0.45
N LEU A 383 15.34 28.48 0.01
CA LEU A 383 14.88 28.06 -1.31
C LEU A 383 13.41 28.42 -1.54
N ARG A 384 12.54 28.14 -0.58
CA ARG A 384 11.11 28.50 -0.66
C ARG A 384 10.89 29.99 -0.78
N LYS A 385 11.64 30.82 -0.02
CA LYS A 385 11.58 32.28 -0.11
C LYS A 385 12.01 32.77 -1.47
N LEU A 386 13.01 32.16 -2.09
CA LEU A 386 13.47 32.49 -3.43
C LEU A 386 12.40 32.17 -4.50
N LEU A 387 11.72 31.04 -4.36
CA LEU A 387 10.75 30.56 -5.34
C LEU A 387 9.37 31.21 -5.20
N TYR A 388 9.02 31.69 -4.01
CA TYR A 388 7.69 32.21 -3.69
C TYR A 388 7.20 33.32 -4.62
N PRO A 389 8.04 34.32 -5.01
CA PRO A 389 7.60 35.40 -5.92
C PRO A 389 7.53 34.98 -7.40
N MET A 390 8.04 33.80 -7.76
CA MET A 390 8.03 33.32 -9.15
C MET A 390 6.66 32.72 -9.49
N ASP A 391 6.30 32.78 -10.80
CA ASP A 391 5.19 31.93 -11.26
C ASP A 391 5.46 30.45 -10.99
N GLU A 392 4.42 29.68 -10.75
CA GLU A 392 4.52 28.27 -10.34
C GLU A 392 5.28 27.41 -11.37
N ILE A 393 5.10 27.70 -12.67
CA ILE A 393 5.80 26.98 -13.74
C ILE A 393 7.26 27.43 -13.80
N GLU A 394 7.53 28.73 -13.73
CA GLU A 394 8.89 29.29 -13.70
C GLU A 394 9.67 28.74 -12.50
N ALA A 395 9.06 28.67 -11.33
CA ALA A 395 9.67 28.09 -10.12
C ALA A 395 10.11 26.64 -10.33
N MET A 396 9.25 25.84 -10.97
CA MET A 396 9.57 24.44 -11.26
C MET A 396 10.66 24.32 -12.32
N GLU A 397 10.59 25.09 -13.42
CA GLU A 397 11.62 25.11 -14.46
C GLU A 397 12.99 25.51 -13.90
N PHE A 398 13.01 26.52 -13.03
CA PHE A 398 14.23 26.95 -12.33
C PHE A 398 14.84 25.81 -11.49
N ILE A 399 14.03 25.13 -10.68
CA ILE A 399 14.53 23.99 -9.89
C ILE A 399 15.05 22.88 -10.80
N LEU A 400 14.30 22.53 -11.85
CA LEU A 400 14.68 21.46 -12.77
C LEU A 400 16.01 21.73 -13.46
N GLU A 401 16.24 22.97 -13.92
CA GLU A 401 17.50 23.36 -14.52
C GLU A 401 18.68 23.15 -13.55
N LYS A 402 18.55 23.63 -12.31
CA LYS A 402 19.59 23.50 -11.29
C LYS A 402 19.80 22.07 -10.82
N MET A 403 18.72 21.28 -10.70
CA MET A 403 18.82 19.88 -10.31
C MET A 403 19.44 18.99 -11.38
N LYS A 404 19.18 19.26 -12.68
CA LYS A 404 19.84 18.55 -13.79
C LYS A 404 21.34 18.82 -13.83
N ALA A 405 21.80 19.99 -13.40
CA ALA A 405 23.19 20.37 -13.32
C ALA A 405 23.94 19.78 -12.10
N THR A 406 23.25 19.16 -11.15
CA THR A 406 23.80 18.65 -9.89
C THR A 406 23.46 17.19 -9.66
N LYS A 407 24.32 16.45 -8.94
CA LYS A 407 24.13 15.02 -8.69
C LYS A 407 23.15 14.73 -7.54
N ASN A 408 23.17 15.55 -6.51
CA ASN A 408 22.42 15.37 -5.28
C ASN A 408 21.98 16.71 -4.67
N ASN A 409 21.21 16.67 -3.60
CA ASN A 409 20.68 17.86 -2.94
C ASN A 409 21.76 18.67 -2.22
N HIS A 410 22.83 18.04 -1.78
CA HIS A 410 23.97 18.75 -1.22
C HIS A 410 24.66 19.62 -2.27
N ASP A 411 24.99 19.05 -3.43
CA ASP A 411 25.59 19.77 -4.57
C ASP A 411 24.67 20.88 -5.06
N PHE A 412 23.36 20.64 -5.08
CA PHE A 412 22.35 21.63 -5.45
C PHE A 412 22.42 22.87 -4.53
N PHE A 413 22.45 22.68 -3.21
CA PHE A 413 22.55 23.79 -2.27
C PHE A 413 23.91 24.51 -2.35
N ASP A 414 24.99 23.77 -2.60
CA ASP A 414 26.31 24.39 -2.78
C ASP A 414 26.38 25.22 -4.04
N MET A 415 25.76 24.79 -5.13
CA MET A 415 25.62 25.55 -6.35
C MET A 415 24.80 26.82 -6.11
N MET A 416 23.66 26.71 -5.42
CA MET A 416 22.82 27.87 -5.11
C MET A 416 23.54 28.92 -4.26
N ARG A 417 24.42 28.49 -3.35
CA ARG A 417 25.23 29.41 -2.53
C ARG A 417 26.30 30.16 -3.32
N ARG A 418 26.85 29.53 -4.37
CA ARG A 418 27.93 30.13 -5.20
C ARG A 418 27.40 31.06 -6.30
N GLY A 419 26.16 30.92 -6.68
CA GLY A 419 25.51 31.65 -7.78
C GLY A 419 24.57 32.77 -7.33
N GLY A 420 24.51 33.07 -6.00
CA GLY A 420 23.73 34.13 -5.40
C GLY A 420 24.60 35.36 -5.06
#